data_3f84c857cbade2f3482ed73471515ae7
#
_entry.id   3f84c857cbade2f3482ed73471515ae7
#
_cell.length_a   1.000
_cell.length_b   1.000
_cell.length_c   1.000
_cell.angle_alpha   90.00
_cell.angle_beta   90.00
_cell.angle_gamma   90.00
#
_symmetry.space_group_name_H-M   'P 1'
#
loop_
_entity.id
_entity.type
_entity.pdbx_description
1 polymer ?
#
loop_
_entity_poly.entity_id
_entity_poly.type
_entity_poly.pdbx_seq_one_letter_code
_entity_poly.pdbx_strand_id
1 'polypeptide(L)'
;MSTPLELVIHGASGRNGKRLIALGCSDAELKLVGAIVRPNSLHLNVDAGAHAGVEPIGLPLSSQWPERADAAIDFSSPEGCAGAIQACVERKIPLVVASTGLTPAQVLEVEEGARHIPICYAPNMSVAVNLTMKLVEYAAKALRDVSGGADVEIIERHHRFKEDSPSGTALKFGQMVGQAMGITEHVHGRYGLCGKRPHNEIGYHAVRVGDDAGQHTIVFGMMGETIELRVAASNRDCYATGAIAAAKWLVGKPNGLYSMFDVLGL
;
A
#
# COMPACT_ATOMS: atom_id res chain seq x y z
N MET A 1 -12.22 -2.75 29.80
CA MET A 1 -11.71 -3.10 28.46
C MET A 1 -12.47 -2.24 27.47
N SER A 2 -11.82 -1.58 26.53
CA SER A 2 -12.49 -0.83 25.46
C SER A 2 -13.28 -1.78 24.56
N THR A 3 -14.42 -1.32 24.02
CA THR A 3 -15.19 -2.10 23.04
C THR A 3 -14.32 -2.33 21.79
N PRO A 4 -14.23 -3.57 21.27
CA PRO A 4 -13.47 -3.84 20.04
C PRO A 4 -14.02 -3.02 18.86
N LEU A 5 -13.12 -2.55 18.00
CA LEU A 5 -13.41 -1.79 16.79
C LEU A 5 -14.13 -2.69 15.77
N GLU A 6 -15.32 -2.33 15.34
CA GLU A 6 -16.09 -3.04 14.32
C GLU A 6 -15.54 -2.74 12.92
N LEU A 7 -14.96 -3.76 12.27
CA LEU A 7 -14.23 -3.64 11.00
C LEU A 7 -14.91 -4.39 9.87
N VAL A 8 -15.03 -3.73 8.71
CA VAL A 8 -15.46 -4.33 7.44
C VAL A 8 -14.25 -4.54 6.53
N ILE A 9 -14.16 -5.72 5.92
CA ILE A 9 -13.16 -6.03 4.90
C ILE A 9 -13.85 -6.14 3.53
N HIS A 10 -13.53 -5.23 2.61
CA HIS A 10 -13.94 -5.30 1.21
C HIS A 10 -12.84 -5.89 0.34
N GLY A 11 -13.21 -6.74 -0.61
CA GLY A 11 -12.27 -7.63 -1.32
C GLY A 11 -11.87 -8.85 -0.48
N ALA A 12 -12.76 -9.29 0.42
CA ALA A 12 -12.54 -10.30 1.45
C ALA A 12 -12.06 -11.66 0.91
N SER A 13 -12.45 -12.05 -0.31
CA SER A 13 -12.00 -13.31 -0.93
C SER A 13 -10.63 -13.23 -1.60
N GLY A 14 -10.05 -12.05 -1.72
CA GLY A 14 -8.75 -11.82 -2.34
C GLY A 14 -7.57 -12.24 -1.43
N ARG A 15 -6.37 -12.25 -2.00
CA ARG A 15 -5.13 -12.63 -1.28
C ARG A 15 -4.90 -11.78 -0.02
N ASN A 16 -5.04 -10.46 -0.11
CA ASN A 16 -4.89 -9.55 1.03
C ASN A 16 -6.12 -9.59 1.94
N GLY A 17 -7.33 -9.73 1.38
CA GLY A 17 -8.57 -9.88 2.16
C GLY A 17 -8.51 -11.06 3.13
N LYS A 18 -8.03 -12.23 2.68
CA LYS A 18 -7.80 -13.40 3.55
C LYS A 18 -6.81 -13.09 4.69
N ARG A 19 -5.72 -12.36 4.41
CA ARG A 19 -4.75 -11.99 5.45
C ARG A 19 -5.35 -10.99 6.45
N LEU A 20 -6.13 -10.03 5.99
CA LEU A 20 -6.87 -9.09 6.85
C LEU A 20 -7.84 -9.84 7.77
N ILE A 21 -8.59 -10.81 7.25
CA ILE A 21 -9.50 -11.63 8.06
C ILE A 21 -8.71 -12.42 9.10
N ALA A 22 -7.66 -13.15 8.68
CA ALA A 22 -6.86 -13.97 9.59
C ALA A 22 -6.21 -13.15 10.71
N LEU A 23 -5.64 -11.98 10.38
CA LEU A 23 -5.04 -11.08 11.38
C LEU A 23 -6.10 -10.40 12.24
N GLY A 24 -7.23 -9.99 11.65
CA GLY A 24 -8.33 -9.39 12.40
C GLY A 24 -8.97 -10.35 13.41
N CYS A 25 -9.03 -11.65 13.10
CA CYS A 25 -9.49 -12.67 14.04
C CYS A 25 -8.54 -12.87 15.25
N SER A 26 -7.25 -12.58 15.06
CA SER A 26 -6.24 -12.72 16.13
C SER A 26 -6.05 -11.44 16.96
N ASP A 27 -6.64 -10.33 16.55
CA ASP A 27 -6.50 -9.04 17.20
C ASP A 27 -7.69 -8.79 18.14
N ALA A 28 -7.42 -8.82 19.45
CA ALA A 28 -8.45 -8.63 20.47
C ALA A 28 -9.11 -7.23 20.48
N GLU A 29 -8.50 -6.27 19.79
CA GLU A 29 -9.06 -4.91 19.64
C GLU A 29 -10.01 -4.80 18.44
N LEU A 30 -10.16 -5.88 17.64
CA LEU A 30 -10.99 -5.90 16.44
C LEU A 30 -12.15 -6.89 16.56
N LYS A 31 -13.27 -6.52 15.92
CA LYS A 31 -14.42 -7.40 15.66
C LYS A 31 -14.78 -7.27 14.18
N LEU A 32 -14.62 -8.33 13.41
CA LEU A 32 -15.05 -8.35 12.02
C LEU A 32 -16.57 -8.43 11.94
N VAL A 33 -17.19 -7.42 11.31
CA VAL A 33 -18.66 -7.30 11.16
C VAL A 33 -19.13 -7.36 9.71
N GLY A 34 -18.20 -7.35 8.75
CA GLY A 34 -18.49 -7.49 7.33
C GLY A 34 -17.29 -8.05 6.55
N ALA A 35 -17.55 -9.00 5.69
CA ALA A 35 -16.58 -9.59 4.77
C ALA A 35 -17.16 -9.52 3.35
N ILE A 36 -16.86 -8.42 2.65
CA ILE A 36 -17.56 -8.05 1.43
C ILE A 36 -16.84 -8.57 0.20
N VAL A 37 -17.62 -9.21 -0.67
CA VAL A 37 -17.20 -9.72 -1.97
C VAL A 37 -18.18 -9.25 -3.06
N ARG A 38 -17.78 -9.33 -4.32
CA ARG A 38 -18.66 -9.00 -5.45
C ARG A 38 -19.90 -9.90 -5.48
N PRO A 39 -21.06 -9.41 -6.00
CA PRO A 39 -22.32 -10.18 -6.01
C PRO A 39 -22.25 -11.52 -6.76
N ASN A 40 -21.38 -11.65 -7.73
CA ASN A 40 -21.18 -12.89 -8.50
C ASN A 40 -19.98 -13.72 -8.00
N SER A 41 -19.57 -13.55 -6.75
CA SER A 41 -18.49 -14.33 -6.17
C SER A 41 -18.89 -15.79 -5.97
N LEU A 42 -18.02 -16.72 -6.37
CA LEU A 42 -18.20 -18.16 -6.08
C LEU A 42 -18.09 -18.50 -4.59
N HIS A 43 -17.66 -17.54 -3.76
CA HIS A 43 -17.45 -17.71 -2.33
C HIS A 43 -18.56 -17.08 -1.47
N LEU A 44 -19.67 -16.63 -2.08
CA LEU A 44 -20.82 -16.12 -1.32
C LEU A 44 -21.30 -17.15 -0.31
N ASN A 45 -21.65 -16.68 0.90
CA ASN A 45 -22.14 -17.47 2.04
C ASN A 45 -21.11 -18.45 2.65
N VAL A 46 -19.86 -18.52 2.14
CA VAL A 46 -18.77 -19.24 2.80
C VAL A 46 -18.35 -18.46 4.04
N ASP A 47 -18.08 -19.14 5.15
CA ASP A 47 -17.54 -18.51 6.35
C ASP A 47 -16.20 -17.82 6.06
N ALA A 48 -16.07 -16.58 6.48
CA ALA A 48 -14.90 -15.75 6.17
C ALA A 48 -13.61 -16.27 6.83
N GLY A 49 -13.71 -16.78 8.08
CA GLY A 49 -12.59 -17.39 8.78
C GLY A 49 -12.12 -18.67 8.08
N ALA A 50 -13.03 -19.57 7.79
CA ALA A 50 -12.73 -20.80 7.06
C ALA A 50 -12.12 -20.49 5.67
N HIS A 51 -12.65 -19.50 4.96
CA HIS A 51 -12.09 -19.07 3.67
C HIS A 51 -10.68 -18.46 3.80
N ALA A 52 -10.39 -17.79 4.90
CA ALA A 52 -9.08 -17.22 5.21
C ALA A 52 -8.07 -18.26 5.77
N GLY A 53 -8.51 -19.49 6.03
CA GLY A 53 -7.66 -20.57 6.56
C GLY A 53 -7.47 -20.50 8.08
N VAL A 54 -8.42 -19.90 8.80
CA VAL A 54 -8.51 -19.92 10.27
C VAL A 54 -9.82 -20.59 10.71
N GLU A 55 -10.05 -20.71 12.01
CA GLU A 55 -11.31 -21.25 12.52
C GLU A 55 -12.52 -20.46 12.02
N PRO A 56 -13.67 -21.13 11.79
CA PRO A 56 -14.90 -20.45 11.43
C PRO A 56 -15.31 -19.41 12.48
N ILE A 57 -15.71 -18.21 12.00
CA ILE A 57 -16.06 -17.08 12.87
C ILE A 57 -17.56 -16.74 12.85
N GLY A 58 -18.35 -17.48 12.09
CA GLY A 58 -19.80 -17.25 11.95
C GLY A 58 -20.13 -16.04 11.08
N LEU A 59 -19.16 -15.43 10.39
CA LEU A 59 -19.35 -14.29 9.49
C LEU A 59 -19.30 -14.78 8.02
N PRO A 60 -20.40 -14.76 7.27
CA PRO A 60 -20.40 -15.18 5.89
C PRO A 60 -19.75 -14.12 4.97
N LEU A 61 -19.07 -14.56 3.92
CA LEU A 61 -18.73 -13.71 2.79
C LEU A 61 -20.02 -13.24 2.11
N SER A 62 -20.24 -11.93 2.02
CA SER A 62 -21.49 -11.30 1.59
C SER A 62 -21.24 -10.21 0.56
N SER A 63 -22.23 -9.92 -0.29
CA SER A 63 -22.24 -8.72 -1.12
C SER A 63 -22.97 -7.54 -0.42
N GLN A 64 -23.54 -7.78 0.76
CA GLN A 64 -24.30 -6.78 1.52
C GLN A 64 -23.41 -6.14 2.58
N TRP A 65 -23.35 -4.82 2.57
CA TRP A 65 -22.66 -4.04 3.60
C TRP A 65 -23.48 -3.99 4.88
N PRO A 66 -22.86 -4.07 6.07
CA PRO A 66 -23.55 -3.83 7.31
C PRO A 66 -24.02 -2.37 7.40
N GLU A 67 -25.06 -2.10 8.18
CA GLU A 67 -25.57 -0.74 8.36
C GLU A 67 -24.56 0.17 9.07
N ARG A 68 -23.74 -0.39 9.95
CA ARG A 68 -22.73 0.33 10.75
C ARG A 68 -21.46 -0.47 10.88
N ALA A 69 -20.36 0.25 10.95
CA ALA A 69 -19.04 -0.22 11.35
C ALA A 69 -18.21 0.99 11.78
N ASP A 70 -17.14 0.76 12.53
CA ASP A 70 -16.23 1.84 12.93
C ASP A 70 -15.23 2.19 11.83
N ALA A 71 -14.87 1.23 11.00
CA ALA A 71 -14.03 1.43 9.83
C ALA A 71 -14.20 0.33 8.77
N ALA A 72 -13.80 0.62 7.55
CA ALA A 72 -13.69 -0.35 6.47
C ALA A 72 -12.30 -0.31 5.82
N ILE A 73 -11.84 -1.47 5.32
CA ILE A 73 -10.62 -1.59 4.52
C ILE A 73 -10.99 -2.15 3.16
N ASP A 74 -10.64 -1.42 2.09
CA ASP A 74 -10.78 -1.86 0.71
C ASP A 74 -9.45 -2.37 0.15
N PHE A 75 -9.38 -3.68 -0.11
CA PHE A 75 -8.33 -4.35 -0.88
C PHE A 75 -8.94 -5.13 -2.06
N SER A 76 -9.80 -4.48 -2.81
CA SER A 76 -10.50 -5.09 -3.95
C SER A 76 -9.79 -4.85 -5.30
N SER A 77 -10.48 -4.24 -6.22
CA SER A 77 -9.99 -3.80 -7.53
C SER A 77 -10.35 -2.34 -7.77
N PRO A 78 -9.78 -1.67 -8.78
CA PRO A 78 -10.18 -0.31 -9.13
C PRO A 78 -11.70 -0.13 -9.28
N GLU A 79 -12.38 -1.09 -9.92
CA GLU A 79 -13.85 -1.05 -10.11
C GLU A 79 -14.59 -1.27 -8.79
N GLY A 80 -14.07 -2.13 -7.92
CA GLY A 80 -14.65 -2.40 -6.59
C GLY A 80 -14.52 -1.20 -5.66
N CYS A 81 -13.43 -0.44 -5.76
CA CYS A 81 -13.13 0.70 -4.92
C CYS A 81 -14.24 1.77 -4.98
N ALA A 82 -14.75 2.10 -6.16
CA ALA A 82 -15.84 3.07 -6.32
C ALA A 82 -17.10 2.66 -5.52
N GLY A 83 -17.47 1.38 -5.57
CA GLY A 83 -18.58 0.85 -4.78
C GLY A 83 -18.31 0.89 -3.27
N ALA A 84 -17.07 0.67 -2.83
CA ALA A 84 -16.69 0.78 -1.43
C ALA A 84 -16.79 2.24 -0.94
N ILE A 85 -16.31 3.21 -1.73
CA ILE A 85 -16.42 4.63 -1.40
C ILE A 85 -17.90 5.02 -1.24
N GLN A 86 -18.74 4.70 -2.22
CA GLN A 86 -20.17 4.98 -2.16
C GLN A 86 -20.81 4.38 -0.91
N ALA A 87 -20.61 3.09 -0.65
CA ALA A 87 -21.19 2.39 0.49
C ALA A 87 -20.76 3.00 1.84
N CYS A 88 -19.48 3.39 1.95
CA CYS A 88 -18.94 4.00 3.15
C CYS A 88 -19.45 5.44 3.36
N VAL A 89 -19.54 6.24 2.29
CA VAL A 89 -20.09 7.61 2.36
C VAL A 89 -21.55 7.60 2.80
N GLU A 90 -22.39 6.72 2.23
CA GLU A 90 -23.80 6.57 2.60
C GLU A 90 -24.00 6.20 4.08
N ARG A 91 -23.08 5.41 4.65
CA ARG A 91 -23.13 4.88 6.02
C ARG A 91 -22.28 5.63 7.03
N LYS A 92 -21.55 6.65 6.56
CA LYS A 92 -20.58 7.42 7.38
C LYS A 92 -19.49 6.54 8.02
N ILE A 93 -19.01 5.54 7.28
CA ILE A 93 -17.96 4.63 7.72
C ILE A 93 -16.60 5.15 7.23
N PRO A 94 -15.59 5.42 8.10
CA PRO A 94 -14.22 5.69 7.72
C PRO A 94 -13.64 4.60 6.82
N LEU A 95 -12.88 4.97 5.78
CA LEU A 95 -12.43 4.02 4.76
C LEU A 95 -10.92 4.06 4.55
N VAL A 96 -10.26 2.91 4.62
CA VAL A 96 -8.90 2.71 4.14
C VAL A 96 -8.95 2.16 2.72
N VAL A 97 -8.44 2.91 1.75
CA VAL A 97 -8.34 2.52 0.34
C VAL A 97 -6.92 2.02 0.06
N ALA A 98 -6.79 0.70 -0.09
CA ALA A 98 -5.55 -0.01 -0.39
C ALA A 98 -5.55 -0.64 -1.79
N SER A 99 -6.62 -0.47 -2.56
CA SER A 99 -6.69 -0.87 -3.95
C SER A 99 -5.69 -0.09 -4.79
N THR A 100 -4.97 -0.79 -5.67
CA THR A 100 -3.92 -0.24 -6.53
C THR A 100 -4.38 -0.12 -7.96
N GLY A 101 -3.70 0.70 -8.76
CA GLY A 101 -4.00 0.84 -10.19
C GLY A 101 -5.23 1.72 -10.47
N LEU A 102 -5.62 2.58 -9.53
CA LEU A 102 -6.68 3.55 -9.75
C LEU A 102 -6.31 4.52 -10.89
N THR A 103 -7.25 4.75 -11.79
CA THR A 103 -7.14 5.79 -12.81
C THR A 103 -7.19 7.19 -12.17
N PRO A 104 -6.74 8.26 -12.85
CA PRO A 104 -6.89 9.62 -12.34
C PRO A 104 -8.33 9.98 -11.97
N ALA A 105 -9.32 9.51 -12.74
CA ALA A 105 -10.74 9.72 -12.43
C ALA A 105 -11.15 9.05 -11.12
N GLN A 106 -10.70 7.82 -10.88
CA GLN A 106 -10.99 7.10 -9.64
C GLN A 106 -10.28 7.72 -8.43
N VAL A 107 -9.09 8.30 -8.61
CA VAL A 107 -8.44 9.09 -7.54
C VAL A 107 -9.28 10.32 -7.17
N LEU A 108 -9.88 11.00 -8.14
CA LEU A 108 -10.82 12.11 -7.88
C LEU A 108 -12.07 11.63 -7.11
N GLU A 109 -12.56 10.41 -7.36
CA GLU A 109 -13.65 9.82 -6.57
C GLU A 109 -13.24 9.59 -5.11
N VAL A 110 -12.00 9.16 -4.85
CA VAL A 110 -11.45 9.05 -3.50
C VAL A 110 -11.40 10.42 -2.82
N GLU A 111 -10.91 11.45 -3.53
CA GLU A 111 -10.82 12.83 -3.02
C GLU A 111 -12.21 13.41 -2.72
N GLU A 112 -13.20 13.17 -3.59
CA GLU A 112 -14.59 13.58 -3.36
C GLU A 112 -15.21 12.85 -2.16
N GLY A 113 -15.04 11.52 -2.07
CA GLY A 113 -15.48 10.73 -0.90
C GLY A 113 -14.89 11.25 0.41
N ALA A 114 -13.62 11.69 0.39
CA ALA A 114 -12.93 12.23 1.56
C ALA A 114 -13.54 13.54 2.11
N ARG A 115 -14.35 14.26 1.33
CA ARG A 115 -15.13 15.41 1.83
C ARG A 115 -16.27 15.00 2.76
N HIS A 116 -16.69 13.74 2.68
CA HIS A 116 -17.86 13.23 3.39
C HIS A 116 -17.54 12.30 4.55
N ILE A 117 -16.39 11.60 4.47
CA ILE A 117 -15.86 10.69 5.48
C ILE A 117 -14.33 10.81 5.56
N PRO A 118 -13.69 10.40 6.67
CA PRO A 118 -12.23 10.25 6.67
C PRO A 118 -11.82 9.07 5.76
N ILE A 119 -10.89 9.33 4.83
CA ILE A 119 -10.34 8.31 3.94
C ILE A 119 -8.82 8.30 4.06
N CYS A 120 -8.23 7.13 4.33
CA CYS A 120 -6.79 6.91 4.18
C CYS A 120 -6.53 6.20 2.86
N TYR A 121 -5.89 6.88 1.91
CA TYR A 121 -5.51 6.30 0.62
C TYR A 121 -4.01 6.13 0.51
N ALA A 122 -3.56 4.91 0.26
CA ALA A 122 -2.18 4.62 -0.08
C ALA A 122 -2.06 3.40 -1.00
N PRO A 123 -1.30 3.48 -2.10
CA PRO A 123 -1.08 2.35 -3.00
C PRO A 123 -0.17 1.27 -2.39
N ASN A 124 0.45 1.55 -1.26
CA ASN A 124 1.22 0.59 -0.46
C ASN A 124 0.97 0.84 1.03
N MET A 125 0.42 -0.16 1.71
CA MET A 125 0.07 -0.07 3.14
C MET A 125 1.21 -0.52 4.07
N SER A 126 2.36 -0.98 3.57
CA SER A 126 3.47 -1.40 4.42
C SER A 126 4.04 -0.22 5.22
N VAL A 127 4.06 -0.35 6.53
CA VAL A 127 4.69 0.63 7.45
C VAL A 127 6.16 0.84 7.09
N ALA A 128 6.91 -0.25 6.89
CA ALA A 128 8.33 -0.18 6.56
C ALA A 128 8.58 0.52 5.22
N VAL A 129 7.76 0.25 4.19
CA VAL A 129 7.91 0.90 2.88
C VAL A 129 7.63 2.40 2.98
N ASN A 130 6.56 2.81 3.66
CA ASN A 130 6.23 4.23 3.81
C ASN A 130 7.28 4.98 4.65
N LEU A 131 7.76 4.40 5.74
CA LEU A 131 8.89 4.97 6.50
C LEU A 131 10.13 5.11 5.62
N THR A 132 10.48 4.05 4.85
CA THR A 132 11.63 4.10 3.95
C THR A 132 11.46 5.18 2.88
N MET A 133 10.25 5.41 2.36
CA MET A 133 9.98 6.51 1.44
C MET A 133 10.36 7.88 2.04
N LYS A 134 10.02 8.13 3.31
CA LYS A 134 10.42 9.38 3.99
C LYS A 134 11.92 9.47 4.23
N LEU A 135 12.57 8.37 4.60
CA LEU A 135 14.03 8.34 4.77
C LEU A 135 14.75 8.61 3.43
N VAL A 136 14.25 8.03 2.34
CA VAL A 136 14.77 8.28 0.98
C VAL A 136 14.56 9.74 0.57
N GLU A 137 13.39 10.31 0.82
CA GLU A 137 13.11 11.72 0.55
C GLU A 137 14.07 12.63 1.33
N TYR A 138 14.29 12.33 2.61
CA TYR A 138 15.22 13.08 3.46
C TYR A 138 16.67 12.98 2.94
N ALA A 139 17.14 11.75 2.64
CA ALA A 139 18.46 11.53 2.08
C ALA A 139 18.65 12.27 0.74
N ALA A 140 17.68 12.17 -0.17
CA ALA A 140 17.70 12.85 -1.46
C ALA A 140 17.81 14.37 -1.31
N LYS A 141 17.04 14.98 -0.39
CA LYS A 141 17.12 16.42 -0.10
C LYS A 141 18.48 16.82 0.46
N ALA A 142 19.03 16.03 1.38
CA ALA A 142 20.33 16.31 1.99
C ALA A 142 21.50 16.16 1.00
N LEU A 143 21.36 15.25 0.04
CA LEU A 143 22.43 14.95 -0.93
C LEU A 143 22.32 15.74 -2.24
N ARG A 144 21.26 16.50 -2.45
CA ARG A 144 21.01 17.23 -3.69
C ARG A 144 22.15 18.15 -4.11
N ASP A 145 22.71 18.88 -3.15
CA ASP A 145 23.69 19.92 -3.39
C ASP A 145 25.10 19.53 -2.90
N VAL A 146 25.34 18.21 -2.69
CA VAL A 146 26.66 17.71 -2.28
C VAL A 146 27.68 17.91 -3.41
N SER A 147 28.87 18.40 -3.05
CA SER A 147 29.97 18.58 -3.99
C SER A 147 30.32 17.25 -4.68
N GLY A 148 30.37 17.27 -6.02
CA GLY A 148 30.57 16.06 -6.84
C GLY A 148 29.30 15.27 -7.17
N GLY A 149 28.15 15.66 -6.59
CA GLY A 149 26.85 15.01 -6.84
C GLY A 149 26.69 13.68 -6.14
N ALA A 150 25.46 13.15 -6.15
CA ALA A 150 25.13 11.81 -5.70
C ALA A 150 24.41 11.06 -6.83
N ASP A 151 24.92 9.91 -7.22
CA ASP A 151 24.27 9.01 -8.17
C ASP A 151 23.17 8.22 -7.49
N VAL A 152 22.07 7.95 -8.17
CA VAL A 152 20.94 7.22 -7.59
C VAL A 152 20.60 6.00 -8.43
N GLU A 153 20.57 4.84 -7.76
CA GLU A 153 20.15 3.57 -8.35
C GLU A 153 19.10 2.90 -7.48
N ILE A 154 18.08 2.33 -8.09
CA ILE A 154 16.99 1.62 -7.42
C ILE A 154 17.00 0.17 -7.88
N ILE A 155 17.27 -0.74 -6.95
CA ILE A 155 17.29 -2.17 -7.20
C ILE A 155 16.05 -2.77 -6.54
N GLU A 156 15.23 -3.49 -7.32
CA GLU A 156 14.06 -4.16 -6.79
C GLU A 156 14.04 -5.65 -7.14
N ARG A 157 13.49 -6.46 -6.24
CA ARG A 157 13.38 -7.89 -6.42
C ARG A 157 11.99 -8.36 -6.01
N HIS A 158 11.33 -9.13 -6.89
CA HIS A 158 10.02 -9.72 -6.67
C HIS A 158 9.95 -11.15 -7.21
N HIS A 159 8.88 -11.84 -6.88
CA HIS A 159 8.58 -13.19 -7.35
C HIS A 159 8.52 -13.26 -8.87
N ARG A 160 8.79 -14.45 -9.41
CA ARG A 160 8.82 -14.75 -10.86
C ARG A 160 7.51 -14.47 -11.61
N PHE A 161 6.40 -14.35 -10.87
CA PHE A 161 5.05 -14.14 -11.43
C PHE A 161 4.64 -12.66 -11.49
N LYS A 162 5.53 -11.72 -11.11
CA LYS A 162 5.26 -10.29 -11.22
C LYS A 162 5.49 -9.81 -12.65
N GLU A 163 4.44 -9.29 -13.27
CA GLU A 163 4.43 -8.91 -14.69
C GLU A 163 5.00 -7.50 -14.94
N ASP A 164 4.66 -6.54 -14.06
CA ASP A 164 5.17 -5.18 -14.18
C ASP A 164 6.64 -5.07 -13.75
N SER A 165 7.42 -4.27 -14.47
CA SER A 165 8.84 -4.01 -14.23
C SER A 165 9.23 -2.62 -14.77
N PRO A 166 9.83 -1.74 -13.93
CA PRO A 166 10.00 -1.86 -12.48
C PRO A 166 8.67 -1.89 -11.73
N SER A 167 8.70 -2.31 -10.44
CA SER A 167 7.52 -2.31 -9.60
C SER A 167 6.99 -0.88 -9.35
N GLY A 168 5.67 -0.75 -9.13
CA GLY A 168 5.08 0.55 -8.79
C GLY A 168 5.74 1.22 -7.57
N THR A 169 6.19 0.45 -6.59
CA THR A 169 6.92 0.95 -5.42
C THR A 169 8.29 1.49 -5.81
N ALA A 170 9.04 0.82 -6.70
CA ALA A 170 10.32 1.31 -7.20
C ALA A 170 10.15 2.62 -7.99
N LEU A 171 9.13 2.69 -8.84
CA LEU A 171 8.80 3.92 -9.57
C LEU A 171 8.44 5.07 -8.62
N LYS A 172 7.72 4.78 -7.54
CA LYS A 172 7.39 5.79 -6.51
C LYS A 172 8.64 6.30 -5.78
N PHE A 173 9.57 5.42 -5.41
CA PHE A 173 10.87 5.83 -4.86
C PHE A 173 11.60 6.76 -5.82
N GLY A 174 11.71 6.38 -7.10
CA GLY A 174 12.38 7.22 -8.10
C GLY A 174 11.69 8.56 -8.33
N GLN A 175 10.36 8.58 -8.35
CA GLN A 175 9.60 9.84 -8.44
C GLN A 175 9.94 10.78 -7.27
N MET A 176 9.97 10.25 -6.04
CA MET A 176 10.28 11.05 -4.85
C MET A 176 11.72 11.58 -4.88
N VAL A 177 12.67 10.75 -5.26
CA VAL A 177 14.08 11.14 -5.43
C VAL A 177 14.21 12.20 -6.53
N GLY A 178 13.60 11.96 -7.69
CA GLY A 178 13.62 12.90 -8.82
C GLY A 178 13.08 14.28 -8.43
N GLN A 179 11.95 14.32 -7.73
CA GLN A 179 11.38 15.57 -7.21
C GLN A 179 12.30 16.26 -6.19
N ALA A 180 12.94 15.49 -5.29
CA ALA A 180 13.79 16.06 -4.25
C ALA A 180 15.13 16.57 -4.79
N MET A 181 15.72 15.88 -5.79
CA MET A 181 17.04 16.19 -6.37
C MET A 181 16.97 16.98 -7.68
N GLY A 182 15.79 17.15 -8.28
CA GLY A 182 15.64 17.79 -9.59
C GLY A 182 16.06 16.90 -10.76
N ILE A 183 16.06 15.57 -10.60
CA ILE A 183 16.43 14.59 -11.63
C ILE A 183 15.17 14.18 -12.40
N THR A 184 15.21 14.26 -13.73
CA THR A 184 14.08 13.93 -14.63
C THR A 184 14.31 12.71 -15.50
N GLU A 185 15.57 12.30 -15.65
CA GLU A 185 15.93 11.16 -16.50
C GLU A 185 15.80 9.85 -15.72
N HIS A 186 15.09 8.87 -16.30
CA HIS A 186 14.88 7.55 -15.74
C HIS A 186 15.41 6.48 -16.69
N VAL A 187 16.37 5.66 -16.24
CA VAL A 187 17.04 4.63 -17.04
C VAL A 187 16.70 3.24 -16.51
N HIS A 188 16.17 2.38 -17.38
CA HIS A 188 15.70 1.04 -17.03
C HIS A 188 16.71 -0.02 -17.46
N GLY A 189 17.68 -0.29 -16.58
CA GLY A 189 18.79 -1.21 -16.83
C GLY A 189 19.89 -0.64 -17.73
N ARG A 190 21.07 -1.31 -17.73
CA ARG A 190 22.18 -1.03 -18.63
C ARG A 190 22.68 -2.35 -19.20
N TYR A 191 23.08 -2.34 -20.49
CA TYR A 191 23.60 -3.51 -21.16
C TYR A 191 24.73 -3.15 -22.12
N GLY A 192 25.80 -3.93 -22.15
CA GLY A 192 26.94 -3.74 -23.05
C GLY A 192 27.77 -2.49 -22.72
N LEU A 193 28.37 -1.87 -23.74
CA LEU A 193 29.16 -0.65 -23.62
C LEU A 193 28.24 0.57 -23.73
N CYS A 194 27.68 1.04 -22.63
CA CYS A 194 26.79 2.18 -22.58
C CYS A 194 27.43 3.51 -22.17
N GLY A 195 28.76 3.57 -22.10
CA GLY A 195 29.51 4.75 -21.69
C GLY A 195 29.51 4.97 -20.17
N LYS A 196 30.04 6.15 -19.77
CA LYS A 196 30.01 6.55 -18.36
C LYS A 196 28.60 6.95 -17.96
N ARG A 197 28.22 6.64 -16.72
CA ARG A 197 26.94 7.06 -16.14
C ARG A 197 26.88 8.59 -16.04
N PRO A 198 25.82 9.24 -16.56
CA PRO A 198 25.54 10.64 -16.27
C PRO A 198 25.06 10.83 -14.82
N HIS A 199 25.27 12.04 -14.25
CA HIS A 199 24.79 12.33 -12.87
C HIS A 199 23.29 12.62 -12.79
N ASN A 200 22.65 13.05 -13.89
CA ASN A 200 21.26 13.51 -13.89
C ASN A 200 20.24 12.40 -14.19
N GLU A 201 20.55 11.16 -13.89
CA GLU A 201 19.65 10.02 -14.12
C GLU A 201 19.42 9.21 -12.85
N ILE A 202 18.25 8.55 -12.79
CA ILE A 202 17.92 7.53 -11.80
C ILE A 202 17.88 6.18 -12.51
N GLY A 203 18.73 5.24 -12.09
CA GLY A 203 18.75 3.88 -12.66
C GLY A 203 17.79 2.95 -11.94
N TYR A 204 17.19 2.00 -12.70
CA TYR A 204 16.31 0.96 -12.14
C TYR A 204 16.79 -0.42 -12.57
N HIS A 205 16.85 -1.35 -11.62
CA HIS A 205 17.25 -2.73 -11.82
C HIS A 205 16.20 -3.66 -11.21
N ALA A 206 15.49 -4.39 -12.06
CA ALA A 206 14.41 -5.28 -11.64
C ALA A 206 14.84 -6.74 -11.70
N VAL A 207 14.76 -7.43 -10.57
CA VAL A 207 15.05 -8.86 -10.46
C VAL A 207 13.74 -9.63 -10.26
N ARG A 208 13.58 -10.76 -10.97
CA ARG A 208 12.42 -11.67 -10.85
C ARG A 208 12.95 -13.05 -10.50
N VAL A 209 12.64 -13.54 -9.27
CA VAL A 209 13.18 -14.81 -8.75
C VAL A 209 12.26 -15.43 -7.71
N GLY A 210 12.06 -16.74 -7.79
CA GLY A 210 11.34 -17.53 -6.79
C GLY A 210 9.96 -16.96 -6.45
N ASP A 211 9.68 -16.86 -5.16
CA ASP A 211 8.43 -16.39 -4.54
C ASP A 211 8.62 -15.10 -3.71
N ASP A 212 9.71 -14.34 -3.95
CA ASP A 212 10.07 -13.14 -3.20
C ASP A 212 8.89 -12.15 -3.12
N ALA A 213 8.52 -11.78 -1.91
CA ALA A 213 7.36 -10.92 -1.64
C ALA A 213 7.58 -9.46 -2.06
N GLY A 214 8.83 -9.04 -2.22
CA GLY A 214 9.26 -7.74 -2.68
C GLY A 214 10.31 -7.11 -1.79
N GLN A 215 11.39 -6.66 -2.42
CA GLN A 215 12.47 -5.91 -1.78
C GLN A 215 12.84 -4.72 -2.65
N HIS A 216 13.29 -3.65 -2.01
CA HIS A 216 13.80 -2.46 -2.67
C HIS A 216 15.04 -1.98 -1.95
N THR A 217 16.09 -1.67 -2.72
CA THR A 217 17.30 -1.01 -2.23
C THR A 217 17.49 0.26 -3.04
N ILE A 218 17.52 1.38 -2.36
CA ILE A 218 17.78 2.70 -2.92
C ILE A 218 19.23 3.05 -2.55
N VAL A 219 20.06 3.20 -3.55
CA VAL A 219 21.50 3.45 -3.43
C VAL A 219 21.76 4.91 -3.77
N PHE A 220 22.42 5.63 -2.88
CA PHE A 220 22.98 6.96 -3.13
C PHE A 220 24.51 6.81 -3.12
N GLY A 221 25.14 6.93 -4.30
CA GLY A 221 26.57 6.77 -4.48
C GLY A 221 27.26 8.13 -4.63
N MET A 222 28.22 8.39 -3.78
CA MET A 222 29.10 9.56 -3.84
C MET A 222 30.55 9.12 -4.08
N MET A 223 31.45 10.05 -4.38
CA MET A 223 32.86 9.71 -4.51
C MET A 223 33.43 9.31 -3.14
N GLY A 224 33.78 8.03 -3.01
CA GLY A 224 34.39 7.47 -1.79
C GLY A 224 33.41 6.88 -0.76
N GLU A 225 32.10 7.08 -0.90
CA GLU A 225 31.12 6.53 0.04
C GLU A 225 29.76 6.25 -0.62
N THR A 226 28.96 5.40 0.02
CA THR A 226 27.63 5.02 -0.48
C THR A 226 26.66 4.88 0.69
N ILE A 227 25.42 5.32 0.49
CA ILE A 227 24.30 5.05 1.41
C ILE A 227 23.34 4.11 0.72
N GLU A 228 22.94 3.04 1.41
CA GLU A 228 21.89 2.12 0.96
C GLU A 228 20.73 2.11 1.94
N LEU A 229 19.54 2.41 1.45
CA LEU A 229 18.29 2.27 2.19
C LEU A 229 17.55 1.05 1.64
N ARG A 230 17.46 -0.01 2.46
CA ARG A 230 16.84 -1.27 2.05
C ARG A 230 15.58 -1.56 2.85
N VAL A 231 14.52 -1.95 2.14
CA VAL A 231 13.28 -2.47 2.71
C VAL A 231 12.90 -3.78 2.03
N ALA A 232 12.42 -4.75 2.82
CA ALA A 232 12.02 -6.06 2.32
C ALA A 232 10.73 -6.52 3.02
N ALA A 233 9.79 -7.05 2.25
CA ALA A 233 8.62 -7.73 2.76
C ALA A 233 8.95 -9.23 2.94
N SER A 234 8.67 -9.80 4.11
CA SER A 234 8.81 -11.24 4.35
C SER A 234 7.62 -12.02 3.79
N ASN A 235 6.43 -11.42 3.87
CA ASN A 235 5.18 -11.94 3.34
C ASN A 235 4.15 -10.80 3.15
N ARG A 236 2.92 -11.12 2.76
CA ARG A 236 1.85 -10.13 2.51
C ARG A 236 1.24 -9.52 3.77
N ASP A 237 1.56 -10.06 4.96
CA ASP A 237 1.01 -9.54 6.23
C ASP A 237 1.42 -8.09 6.49
N CYS A 238 2.58 -7.68 6.00
CA CYS A 238 3.02 -6.28 6.09
C CYS A 238 2.00 -5.28 5.53
N TYR A 239 1.29 -5.64 4.45
CA TYR A 239 0.24 -4.79 3.88
C TYR A 239 -1.04 -4.83 4.71
N ALA A 240 -1.45 -6.02 5.17
CA ALA A 240 -2.65 -6.18 5.98
C ALA A 240 -2.49 -5.53 7.36
N THR A 241 -1.35 -5.72 8.02
CA THR A 241 -1.04 -5.09 9.31
C THR A 241 -1.04 -3.57 9.21
N GLY A 242 -0.43 -3.01 8.15
CA GLY A 242 -0.44 -1.56 7.94
C GLY A 242 -1.83 -1.01 7.65
N ALA A 243 -2.66 -1.73 6.89
CA ALA A 243 -4.05 -1.33 6.64
C ALA A 243 -4.92 -1.39 7.91
N ILE A 244 -4.71 -2.40 8.78
CA ILE A 244 -5.36 -2.48 10.10
C ILE A 244 -4.93 -1.29 10.97
N ALA A 245 -3.65 -0.97 11.01
CA ALA A 245 -3.15 0.19 11.75
C ALA A 245 -3.76 1.50 11.23
N ALA A 246 -3.88 1.65 9.91
CA ALA A 246 -4.54 2.80 9.30
C ALA A 246 -6.03 2.87 9.66
N ALA A 247 -6.75 1.75 9.67
CA ALA A 247 -8.15 1.69 10.07
C ALA A 247 -8.35 2.11 11.52
N LYS A 248 -7.54 1.57 12.46
CA LYS A 248 -7.57 1.97 13.88
C LYS A 248 -7.27 3.46 14.06
N TRP A 249 -6.27 3.99 13.34
CA TRP A 249 -5.87 5.40 13.41
C TRP A 249 -6.95 6.34 12.85
N LEU A 250 -7.70 5.90 11.84
CA LEU A 250 -8.66 6.72 11.10
C LEU A 250 -9.95 6.98 11.90
N VAL A 251 -10.29 6.09 12.84
CA VAL A 251 -11.49 6.25 13.70
C VAL A 251 -11.42 7.55 14.50
N GLY A 252 -12.48 8.35 14.41
CA GLY A 252 -12.59 9.64 15.08
C GLY A 252 -11.82 10.79 14.41
N LYS A 253 -11.20 10.56 13.26
CA LYS A 253 -10.60 11.65 12.48
C LYS A 253 -11.69 12.49 11.79
N PRO A 254 -11.46 13.78 11.57
CA PRO A 254 -12.31 14.60 10.72
C PRO A 254 -12.39 14.06 9.29
N ASN A 255 -13.47 14.44 8.57
CA ASN A 255 -13.52 14.18 7.12
C ASN A 255 -12.28 14.77 6.44
N GLY A 256 -11.68 14.03 5.54
CA GLY A 256 -10.47 14.43 4.85
C GLY A 256 -9.74 13.26 4.22
N LEU A 257 -8.82 13.58 3.33
CA LEU A 257 -7.92 12.61 2.71
C LEU A 257 -6.62 12.53 3.50
N TYR A 258 -6.31 11.33 3.93
CA TYR A 258 -5.10 10.98 4.69
C TYR A 258 -4.26 9.98 3.92
N SER A 259 -3.00 9.90 4.26
CA SER A 259 -2.01 8.97 3.71
C SER A 259 -1.43 8.08 4.82
N MET A 260 -0.64 7.09 4.44
CA MET A 260 0.15 6.33 5.43
C MET A 260 1.20 7.19 6.15
N PHE A 261 1.62 8.32 5.58
CA PHE A 261 2.51 9.24 6.29
C PHE A 261 1.79 9.89 7.47
N ASP A 262 0.52 10.29 7.31
CA ASP A 262 -0.28 10.83 8.42
C ASP A 262 -0.50 9.79 9.51
N VAL A 263 -0.77 8.53 9.13
CA VAL A 263 -0.91 7.40 10.06
C VAL A 263 0.36 7.19 10.89
N LEU A 264 1.53 7.40 10.28
CA LEU A 264 2.84 7.21 10.91
C LEU A 264 3.38 8.47 11.62
N GLY A 265 2.70 9.62 11.47
CA GLY A 265 3.17 10.90 12.03
C GLY A 265 4.41 11.45 11.33
N LEU A 266 4.55 11.25 10.01
CA LEU A 266 5.74 11.57 9.21
C LEU A 266 5.54 12.78 8.30
#